data_5618e01669f7383499f7fa2b95a0ef24
#
_entry.id   5618e01669f7383499f7fa2b95a0ef24
#
_cell.length_a   1.000
_cell.length_b   1.000
_cell.length_c   1.000
_cell.angle_alpha   90.00
_cell.angle_beta   90.00
_cell.angle_gamma   90.00
#
_symmetry.space_group_name_H-M   'P 1'
#
loop_
_entity.id
_entity.type
_entity.pdbx_description
1 polymer ?
#
loop_
_entity_poly.entity_id
_entity_poly.type
_entity_poly.pdbx_seq_one_letter_code
_entity_poly.pdbx_strand_id
1 'polypeptide(L)'
;MDNQHRNEWYGPEATMFKKCDGYNLINYQCEGTGTCLDYSLFPGIDLIFMDFNCSDTFREPMVNRDILDIRHYRQGRVEFEFQNQKVFHMRENEFCINTLTNMPASYSFPLGKCSGVSFVIDRDSLDSATIQQLSLYGIDIKNLGRHLELDAHWYICKTPQN
;
A
#
# COMPACT_ATOMS: atom_id res chain seq x y z
N MET A 1 -4.00 -6.32 12.77
CA MET A 1 -3.93 -7.53 11.91
C MET A 1 -3.26 -8.68 12.64
N ASP A 2 -3.77 -9.89 12.49
CA ASP A 2 -3.08 -11.10 12.93
C ASP A 2 -1.82 -11.31 12.06
N ASN A 3 -0.71 -11.82 12.65
CA ASN A 3 0.57 -11.99 11.95
C ASN A 3 0.46 -12.87 10.68
N GLN A 4 -0.50 -13.80 10.63
CA GLN A 4 -0.71 -14.66 9.48
C GLN A 4 -1.27 -13.90 8.28
N HIS A 5 -2.17 -12.94 8.48
CA HIS A 5 -2.75 -12.13 7.42
C HIS A 5 -1.81 -11.04 6.90
N ARG A 6 -0.83 -10.61 7.70
CA ARG A 6 0.20 -9.66 7.27
C ARG A 6 1.13 -10.24 6.21
N ASN A 7 1.51 -11.50 6.36
CA ASN A 7 2.40 -12.14 5.38
C ASN A 7 1.77 -12.23 3.99
N GLU A 8 0.43 -12.34 3.93
CA GLU A 8 -0.32 -12.39 2.68
C GLU A 8 -0.36 -11.02 1.96
N TRP A 9 -0.22 -9.92 2.72
CA TRP A 9 -0.24 -8.55 2.18
C TRP A 9 0.99 -8.20 1.34
N TYR A 10 2.17 -8.71 1.72
CA TYR A 10 3.44 -8.28 1.12
C TYR A 10 3.84 -9.01 -0.16
N GLY A 11 3.08 -9.99 -0.60
CA GLY A 11 3.36 -10.75 -1.81
C GLY A 11 4.43 -11.83 -1.63
N PRO A 12 4.59 -12.67 -2.65
CA PRO A 12 5.46 -13.87 -2.57
C PRO A 12 6.96 -13.56 -2.57
N GLU A 13 7.37 -12.37 -3.01
CA GLU A 13 8.78 -11.94 -3.01
C GLU A 13 9.24 -11.43 -1.64
N ALA A 14 8.34 -11.22 -0.68
CA ALA A 14 8.68 -10.90 0.69
C ALA A 14 9.24 -12.16 1.39
N THR A 15 10.52 -12.13 1.75
CA THR A 15 11.25 -13.33 2.19
C THR A 15 11.60 -13.34 3.67
N MET A 16 11.62 -12.18 4.31
CA MET A 16 11.96 -12.06 5.72
C MET A 16 11.01 -11.11 6.42
N PHE A 17 10.41 -11.61 7.51
CA PHE A 17 9.57 -10.85 8.41
C PHE A 17 10.21 -10.84 9.79
N LYS A 18 10.79 -9.70 10.19
CA LYS A 18 11.42 -9.54 11.49
C LYS A 18 10.60 -8.57 12.32
N LYS A 19 10.08 -9.06 13.45
CA LYS A 19 9.47 -8.19 14.46
C LYS A 19 10.54 -7.43 15.22
N CYS A 20 10.47 -6.10 15.16
CA CYS A 20 11.30 -5.18 15.91
C CYS A 20 10.48 -4.51 17.02
N ASP A 21 11.12 -3.68 17.85
CA ASP A 21 10.42 -2.89 18.83
C ASP A 21 9.63 -1.77 18.12
N GLY A 22 8.29 -1.86 18.18
CA GLY A 22 7.36 -0.90 17.59
C GLY A 22 7.09 -1.03 16.09
N TYR A 23 7.76 -1.93 15.35
CA TYR A 23 7.50 -2.15 13.92
C TYR A 23 7.89 -3.55 13.44
N ASN A 24 7.45 -3.91 12.23
CA ASN A 24 7.92 -5.09 11.52
C ASN A 24 8.83 -4.67 10.36
N LEU A 25 9.96 -5.34 10.22
CA LEU A 25 10.85 -5.19 9.07
C LEU A 25 10.55 -6.32 8.08
N ILE A 26 10.26 -5.96 6.85
CA ILE A 26 10.01 -6.88 5.75
C ILE A 26 11.10 -6.67 4.69
N ASN A 27 11.80 -7.73 4.31
CA ASN A 27 12.77 -7.72 3.22
C ASN A 27 12.22 -8.47 2.01
N TYR A 28 12.53 -7.97 0.84
CA TYR A 28 12.14 -8.54 -0.45
C TYR A 28 13.34 -9.20 -1.13
N GLN A 29 13.08 -10.29 -1.83
CA GLN A 29 14.06 -10.91 -2.71
C GLN A 29 14.07 -10.15 -4.03
N CYS A 30 15.20 -9.48 -4.33
CA CYS A 30 15.42 -8.73 -5.57
C CYS A 30 16.91 -8.59 -5.86
N GLU A 31 17.25 -8.20 -7.11
CA GLU A 31 18.61 -7.81 -7.48
C GLU A 31 18.91 -6.40 -6.96
N GLY A 32 19.31 -6.30 -5.69
CA GLY A 32 19.52 -5.06 -4.97
C GLY A 32 18.94 -5.12 -3.56
N THR A 33 18.24 -4.08 -3.14
CA THR A 33 17.60 -4.02 -1.83
C THR A 33 16.15 -3.60 -1.95
N GLY A 34 15.26 -4.30 -1.25
CA GLY A 34 13.85 -3.96 -1.10
C GLY A 34 13.42 -4.17 0.33
N THR A 35 12.96 -3.10 0.99
CA THR A 35 12.54 -3.15 2.39
C THR A 35 11.24 -2.39 2.62
N CYS A 36 10.43 -2.92 3.55
CA CYS A 36 9.31 -2.20 4.13
C CYS A 36 9.43 -2.18 5.66
N LEU A 37 9.11 -1.02 6.25
CA LEU A 37 8.93 -0.86 7.69
C LEU A 37 7.44 -0.67 7.96
N ASP A 38 6.84 -1.61 8.66
CA ASP A 38 5.40 -1.64 8.90
C ASP A 38 5.11 -1.35 10.38
N TYR A 39 4.45 -0.23 10.63
CA TYR A 39 4.03 0.25 11.95
C TYR A 39 2.52 0.08 12.10
N SER A 40 2.10 -0.75 13.05
CA SER A 40 0.68 -0.79 13.45
C SER A 40 0.33 0.40 14.32
N LEU A 41 -0.48 1.31 13.80
CA LEU A 41 -0.89 2.52 14.53
C LEU A 41 -2.12 2.29 15.39
N PHE A 42 -3.12 1.63 14.82
CA PHE A 42 -4.39 1.30 15.46
C PHE A 42 -4.89 -0.06 14.96
N PRO A 43 -5.86 -0.69 15.62
CA PRO A 43 -6.51 -1.86 15.06
C PRO A 43 -7.02 -1.60 13.64
N GLY A 44 -6.50 -2.35 12.66
CA GLY A 44 -6.85 -2.19 11.25
C GLY A 44 -6.18 -1.02 10.52
N ILE A 45 -5.24 -0.28 11.13
CA ILE A 45 -4.51 0.81 10.47
C ILE A 45 -3.01 0.58 10.62
N ASP A 46 -2.35 0.41 9.49
CA ASP A 46 -0.89 0.27 9.40
C ASP A 46 -0.28 1.39 8.54
N LEU A 47 0.90 1.85 8.94
CA LEU A 47 1.73 2.81 8.21
C LEU A 47 2.98 2.08 7.72
N ILE A 48 3.18 2.04 6.42
CA ILE A 48 4.25 1.29 5.79
C ILE A 48 5.19 2.24 5.07
N PHE A 49 6.45 2.27 5.46
CA PHE A 49 7.51 2.95 4.69
C PHE A 49 8.15 1.95 3.75
N MET A 50 8.28 2.33 2.49
CA MET A 50 8.87 1.52 1.42
C MET A 50 10.17 2.14 0.95
N ASP A 51 11.21 1.31 0.77
CA ASP A 51 12.48 1.69 0.16
C ASP A 51 13.01 0.54 -0.71
N PHE A 52 13.04 0.76 -2.01
CA PHE A 52 13.50 -0.18 -3.01
C PHE A 52 14.61 0.43 -3.85
N ASN A 53 15.74 -0.27 -3.95
CA ASN A 53 16.87 0.02 -4.84
C ASN A 53 17.09 -1.21 -5.72
N CYS A 54 16.17 -1.45 -6.63
CA CYS A 54 16.14 -2.56 -7.58
C CYS A 54 15.16 -2.23 -8.73
N SER A 55 15.28 -2.94 -9.83
CA SER A 55 14.39 -2.81 -11.01
C SER A 55 13.53 -4.05 -11.25
N ASP A 56 13.51 -4.95 -10.28
CA ASP A 56 12.74 -6.20 -10.37
C ASP A 56 11.24 -5.95 -10.50
N THR A 57 10.55 -6.96 -11.00
CA THR A 57 9.10 -7.02 -11.04
C THR A 57 8.60 -7.85 -9.88
N PHE A 58 7.66 -7.30 -9.14
CA PHE A 58 7.02 -7.91 -7.98
C PHE A 58 5.58 -8.25 -8.31
N ARG A 59 5.07 -9.35 -7.75
CA ARG A 59 3.66 -9.73 -7.88
C ARG A 59 2.84 -9.09 -6.78
N GLU A 60 1.70 -8.54 -7.13
CA GLU A 60 0.75 -8.08 -6.11
C GLU A 60 0.07 -9.28 -5.44
N PRO A 61 -0.06 -9.25 -4.12
CA PRO A 61 -0.77 -10.30 -3.41
C PRO A 61 -2.28 -10.23 -3.70
N MET A 62 -2.90 -11.39 -3.79
CA MET A 62 -4.37 -11.49 -3.85
C MET A 62 -4.91 -11.62 -2.43
N VAL A 63 -5.42 -10.54 -1.87
CA VAL A 63 -5.99 -10.51 -0.53
C VAL A 63 -7.51 -10.34 -0.61
N ASN A 64 -8.26 -11.27 -0.03
CA ASN A 64 -9.73 -11.19 0.01
C ASN A 64 -10.19 -10.49 1.30
N ARG A 65 -9.95 -9.18 1.38
CA ARG A 65 -10.32 -8.33 2.53
C ARG A 65 -10.71 -6.94 2.04
N ASP A 66 -11.52 -6.23 2.82
CA ASP A 66 -11.93 -4.86 2.53
C ASP A 66 -10.83 -3.87 2.97
N ILE A 67 -9.81 -3.74 2.12
CA ILE A 67 -8.66 -2.89 2.39
C ILE A 67 -8.70 -1.66 1.51
N LEU A 68 -8.46 -0.52 2.14
CA LEU A 68 -8.18 0.77 1.50
C LEU A 68 -6.68 1.04 1.64
N ASP A 69 -6.04 1.35 0.53
CA ASP A 69 -4.61 1.68 0.48
C ASP A 69 -4.42 3.10 -0.06
N ILE A 70 -3.73 3.93 0.72
CA ILE A 70 -3.40 5.32 0.38
C ILE A 70 -1.89 5.40 0.29
N ARG A 71 -1.35 5.52 -0.93
CA ARG A 71 0.09 5.54 -1.20
C ARG A 71 0.56 6.91 -1.66
N HIS A 72 1.72 7.31 -1.17
CA HIS A 72 2.46 8.48 -1.66
C HIS A 72 3.88 8.07 -2.04
N TYR A 73 4.28 8.35 -3.28
CA TYR A 73 5.63 8.08 -3.76
C TYR A 73 6.49 9.34 -3.62
N ARG A 74 7.50 9.25 -2.75
CA ARG A 74 8.43 10.36 -2.46
C ARG A 74 9.56 10.44 -3.49
N GLN A 75 9.96 9.29 -4.05
CA GLN A 75 11.07 9.21 -5.01
C GLN A 75 10.85 8.05 -5.98
N GLY A 76 11.27 8.24 -7.22
CA GLY A 76 11.27 7.22 -8.24
C GLY A 76 9.98 7.15 -9.05
N ARG A 77 9.79 6.01 -9.69
CA ARG A 77 8.62 5.71 -10.51
C ARG A 77 8.23 4.26 -10.27
N VAL A 78 6.94 4.00 -10.17
CA VAL A 78 6.39 2.65 -10.16
C VAL A 78 5.54 2.45 -11.41
N GLU A 79 5.66 1.30 -12.02
CA GLU A 79 4.80 0.83 -13.11
C GLU A 79 4.00 -0.37 -12.63
N PHE A 80 2.70 -0.31 -12.86
CA PHE A 80 1.73 -1.35 -12.53
C PHE A 80 1.23 -1.98 -13.81
N GLU A 81 1.28 -3.30 -13.90
CA GLU A 81 0.72 -4.07 -14.99
C GLU A 81 -0.54 -4.81 -14.53
N PHE A 82 -1.66 -4.55 -15.19
CA PHE A 82 -2.94 -5.20 -14.90
C PHE A 82 -3.15 -6.45 -15.76
N GLN A 83 -4.03 -7.37 -15.33
CA GLN A 83 -4.31 -8.61 -16.04
C GLN A 83 -4.74 -8.44 -17.51
N ASN A 84 -5.32 -7.29 -17.84
CA ASN A 84 -5.70 -6.93 -19.21
C ASN A 84 -4.57 -6.29 -20.03
N GLN A 85 -3.31 -6.43 -19.59
CA GLN A 85 -2.09 -5.87 -20.19
C GLN A 85 -2.05 -4.32 -20.23
N LYS A 86 -2.93 -3.65 -19.52
CA LYS A 86 -2.83 -2.21 -19.34
C LYS A 86 -1.72 -1.92 -18.35
N VAL A 87 -0.85 -0.98 -18.74
CA VAL A 87 0.21 -0.46 -17.88
C VAL A 87 -0.19 0.92 -17.39
N PHE A 88 -0.05 1.10 -16.12
CA PHE A 88 -0.26 2.37 -15.44
C PHE A 88 0.99 2.72 -14.65
N HIS A 89 1.32 4.00 -14.53
CA HIS A 89 2.49 4.41 -13.77
C HIS A 89 2.19 5.57 -12.84
N MET A 90 2.88 5.59 -11.72
CA MET A 90 2.94 6.71 -10.79
C MET A 90 4.35 7.25 -10.69
N ARG A 91 4.44 8.55 -10.49
CA ARG A 91 5.68 9.31 -10.41
C ARG A 91 5.90 9.85 -9.00
N GLU A 92 7.09 10.38 -8.81
CA GLU A 92 7.43 11.16 -7.64
C GLU A 92 6.42 12.28 -7.36
N ASN A 93 6.06 12.47 -6.10
CA ASN A 93 5.07 13.42 -5.60
C ASN A 93 3.63 13.17 -6.08
N GLU A 94 3.33 11.97 -6.53
CA GLU A 94 1.95 11.55 -6.76
C GLU A 94 1.48 10.68 -5.60
N PHE A 95 0.20 10.81 -5.26
CA PHE A 95 -0.43 9.87 -4.36
C PHE A 95 -1.65 9.22 -5.00
N CYS A 96 -1.96 8.02 -4.57
CA CYS A 96 -3.16 7.31 -5.00
C CYS A 96 -3.94 6.80 -3.80
N ILE A 97 -5.23 6.60 -4.03
CA ILE A 97 -6.12 5.85 -3.15
C ILE A 97 -6.72 4.74 -4.00
N ASN A 98 -6.66 3.52 -3.52
CA ASN A 98 -7.23 2.36 -4.18
C ASN A 98 -7.77 1.34 -3.17
N THR A 99 -8.63 0.46 -3.65
CA THR A 99 -9.08 -0.74 -2.92
C THR A 99 -8.46 -1.97 -3.56
N LEU A 100 -8.44 -3.09 -2.84
CA LEU A 100 -7.89 -4.35 -3.36
C LEU A 100 -8.76 -5.02 -4.44
N THR A 101 -9.93 -4.47 -4.73
CA THR A 101 -10.84 -5.03 -5.76
C THR A 101 -10.32 -4.84 -7.18
N ASN A 102 -9.41 -3.88 -7.39
CA ASN A 102 -8.83 -3.57 -8.70
C ASN A 102 -7.30 -3.48 -8.60
N MET A 103 -6.67 -4.59 -8.22
CA MET A 103 -5.22 -4.67 -8.06
C MET A 103 -4.52 -5.03 -9.37
N PRO A 104 -3.31 -4.50 -9.62
CA PRO A 104 -2.46 -4.96 -10.71
C PRO A 104 -2.02 -6.40 -10.48
N ALA A 105 -1.61 -7.07 -11.55
CA ALA A 105 -0.99 -8.39 -11.47
C ALA A 105 0.45 -8.30 -10.94
N SER A 106 1.14 -7.22 -11.31
CA SER A 106 2.53 -6.96 -10.91
C SER A 106 2.85 -5.47 -10.89
N TYR A 107 3.97 -5.16 -10.24
CA TYR A 107 4.55 -3.82 -10.24
C TYR A 107 6.07 -3.88 -10.34
N SER A 108 6.68 -2.82 -10.88
CA SER A 108 8.14 -2.70 -11.03
C SER A 108 8.62 -1.27 -10.83
N PHE A 109 9.92 -1.12 -10.65
CA PHE A 109 10.58 0.17 -10.45
C PHE A 109 11.56 0.46 -11.59
N PRO A 110 11.11 0.95 -12.76
CA PRO A 110 11.93 1.06 -13.97
C PRO A 110 13.12 2.00 -13.85
N LEU A 111 13.15 2.87 -12.84
CA LEU A 111 14.31 3.73 -12.57
C LEU A 111 15.30 3.11 -11.56
N GLY A 112 15.12 1.84 -11.19
CA GLY A 112 15.97 1.14 -10.22
C GLY A 112 15.87 1.66 -8.79
N LYS A 113 14.96 2.59 -8.52
CA LYS A 113 14.75 3.17 -7.20
C LYS A 113 13.31 3.63 -7.02
N CYS A 114 12.76 3.31 -5.85
CA CYS A 114 11.43 3.80 -5.44
C CYS A 114 11.36 3.88 -3.93
N SER A 115 10.91 5.01 -3.39
CA SER A 115 10.60 5.13 -1.98
C SER A 115 9.29 5.88 -1.76
N GLY A 116 8.59 5.53 -0.69
CA GLY A 116 7.31 6.13 -0.39
C GLY A 116 6.73 5.67 0.93
N VAL A 117 5.49 6.01 1.12
CA VAL A 117 4.70 5.64 2.30
C VAL A 117 3.32 5.15 1.86
N SER A 118 2.84 4.11 2.51
CA SER A 118 1.48 3.58 2.34
C SER A 118 0.75 3.61 3.68
N PHE A 119 -0.49 4.06 3.65
CA PHE A 119 -1.45 3.99 4.74
C PHE A 119 -2.45 2.91 4.39
N VAL A 120 -2.35 1.77 5.06
CA VAL A 120 -3.19 0.59 4.81
C VAL A 120 -4.28 0.55 5.87
N ILE A 121 -5.53 0.54 5.44
CA ILE A 121 -6.70 0.52 6.30
C ILE A 121 -7.51 -0.73 5.99
N ASP A 122 -7.46 -1.70 6.87
CA ASP A 122 -8.28 -2.90 6.85
C ASP A 122 -9.60 -2.60 7.55
N ARG A 123 -10.63 -2.30 6.75
CA ARG A 123 -11.93 -1.86 7.24
C ARG A 123 -12.66 -2.93 8.06
N ASP A 124 -12.37 -4.20 7.81
CA ASP A 124 -12.94 -5.33 8.56
C ASP A 124 -12.34 -5.44 9.97
N SER A 125 -11.13 -4.91 10.18
CA SER A 125 -10.40 -4.94 11.46
C SER A 125 -10.53 -3.68 12.29
N LEU A 126 -11.19 -2.62 11.78
CA LEU A 126 -11.40 -1.38 12.52
C LEU A 126 -12.31 -1.60 13.72
N ASP A 127 -11.87 -1.16 14.89
CA ASP A 127 -12.75 -1.11 16.06
C ASP A 127 -13.63 0.15 16.08
N SER A 128 -14.69 0.11 16.89
CA SER A 128 -15.66 1.21 16.98
C SER A 128 -15.03 2.50 17.53
N ALA A 129 -14.02 2.41 18.37
CA ALA A 129 -13.34 3.58 18.95
C ALA A 129 -12.54 4.31 17.86
N THR A 130 -11.79 3.57 17.04
CA THR A 130 -11.05 4.12 15.90
C THR A 130 -11.98 4.75 14.88
N ILE A 131 -13.10 4.11 14.52
CA ILE A 131 -14.11 4.66 13.61
C ILE A 131 -14.69 5.97 14.15
N GLN A 132 -15.05 6.00 15.43
CA GLN A 132 -15.58 7.20 16.07
C GLN A 132 -14.57 8.33 16.09
N GLN A 133 -13.31 8.05 16.38
CA GLN A 133 -12.23 9.03 16.39
C GLN A 133 -12.02 9.63 14.99
N LEU A 134 -11.97 8.83 13.94
CA LEU A 134 -11.88 9.30 12.55
C LEU A 134 -13.08 10.19 12.18
N SER A 135 -14.28 9.83 12.60
CA SER A 135 -15.49 10.62 12.36
C SER A 135 -15.45 12.01 13.01
N LEU A 136 -14.79 12.16 14.18
CA LEU A 136 -14.61 13.48 14.82
C LEU A 136 -13.76 14.43 13.98
N TYR A 137 -12.89 13.90 13.12
CA TYR A 137 -12.10 14.66 12.15
C TYR A 137 -12.78 14.78 10.78
N GLY A 138 -14.04 14.38 10.66
CA GLY A 138 -14.80 14.43 9.41
C GLY A 138 -14.42 13.34 8.40
N ILE A 139 -13.72 12.29 8.85
CA ILE A 139 -13.31 11.17 7.99
C ILE A 139 -14.36 10.06 8.05
N ASP A 140 -15.13 9.92 6.99
CA ASP A 140 -16.07 8.79 6.82
C ASP A 140 -15.37 7.61 6.14
N ILE A 141 -14.58 6.87 6.93
CA ILE A 141 -13.74 5.78 6.42
C ILE A 141 -14.54 4.64 5.79
N LYS A 142 -15.80 4.43 6.23
CA LYS A 142 -16.66 3.37 5.70
C LYS A 142 -17.14 3.66 4.28
N ASN A 143 -17.35 4.94 3.96
CA ASN A 143 -17.89 5.36 2.67
C ASN A 143 -16.82 6.00 1.75
N LEU A 144 -15.58 6.16 2.22
CA LEU A 144 -14.53 6.82 1.44
C LEU A 144 -14.31 6.18 0.06
N GLY A 145 -14.26 4.86 -0.01
CA GLY A 145 -14.10 4.13 -1.28
C GLY A 145 -15.26 4.38 -2.24
N ARG A 146 -16.48 4.45 -1.74
CA ARG A 146 -17.69 4.72 -2.54
C ARG A 146 -17.70 6.15 -3.08
N HIS A 147 -17.35 7.14 -2.26
CA HIS A 147 -17.29 8.55 -2.68
C HIS A 147 -16.25 8.80 -3.78
N LEU A 148 -15.19 8.00 -3.82
CA LEU A 148 -14.12 8.09 -4.81
C LEU A 148 -14.27 7.09 -5.96
N GLU A 149 -15.35 6.30 -5.99
CA GLU A 149 -15.62 5.26 -7.01
C GLU A 149 -14.45 4.27 -7.19
N LEU A 150 -13.78 3.90 -6.09
CA LEU A 150 -12.56 3.09 -6.10
C LEU A 150 -12.75 1.66 -6.62
N ASP A 151 -13.98 1.17 -6.65
CA ASP A 151 -14.29 -0.15 -7.24
C ASP A 151 -14.09 -0.16 -8.76
N ALA A 152 -14.18 1.01 -9.40
CA ALA A 152 -14.05 1.17 -10.84
C ALA A 152 -12.64 1.62 -11.26
N HIS A 153 -11.97 2.43 -10.45
CA HIS A 153 -10.67 3.03 -10.80
C HIS A 153 -9.87 3.46 -9.56
N TRP A 154 -8.59 3.69 -9.73
CA TRP A 154 -7.75 4.31 -8.72
C TRP A 154 -7.94 5.82 -8.75
N TYR A 155 -8.03 6.43 -7.58
CA TYR A 155 -7.97 7.88 -7.45
C TYR A 155 -6.51 8.32 -7.34
N ILE A 156 -6.08 9.20 -8.24
CA ILE A 156 -4.69 9.66 -8.30
C ILE A 156 -4.67 11.17 -8.40
N CYS A 157 -3.78 11.78 -7.63
CA CYS A 157 -3.51 13.20 -7.75
C CYS A 157 -2.05 13.54 -7.45
N LYS A 158 -1.63 14.73 -7.87
CA LYS A 158 -0.34 15.28 -7.49
C LYS A 158 -0.44 15.94 -6.12
N THR A 159 0.58 15.72 -5.30
CA THR A 159 0.70 16.46 -4.05
C THR A 159 0.90 17.94 -4.37
N PRO A 160 0.15 18.86 -3.73
CA PRO A 160 0.39 20.28 -3.90
C PRO A 160 1.84 20.62 -3.55
N GLN A 161 2.54 21.30 -4.44
CA GLN A 161 3.85 21.87 -4.14
C GLN A 161 3.63 23.16 -3.36
N ASN A 162 4.10 23.19 -2.11
CA ASN A 162 4.13 24.41 -1.30
C ASN A 162 5.29 25.31 -1.73
#